data_172d62a57f12d0840f4defa0e3a3d9ac
#
_entry.id   172d62a57f12d0840f4defa0e3a3d9ac
#
_cell.length_a   1.000
_cell.length_b   1.000
_cell.length_c   1.000
_cell.angle_alpha   90.00
_cell.angle_beta   90.00
_cell.angle_gamma   90.00
#
_symmetry.space_group_name_H-M   'P 1'
#
loop_
_entity.id
_entity.type
_entity.pdbx_description
1 polymer ?
#
loop_
_entity_poly.entity_id
_entity_poly.type
_entity_poly.pdbx_seq_one_letter_code
_entity_poly.pdbx_strand_id
1 'polypeptide(L)'
;MEKENFKKFVISLYKPVKGLTVVMILSMIVSQILDLVKQYIIKGIIDLPSMENFQIVDLYKVVFTLLVVIVLELIFFYISNITRTIHMVKKQTPYISEKLFNNLNKKTYSFFTDNYTGKISTAINEINNEITNLNTQITTKFISLLTSMISSLIVLYTININIFIVATILFSGIIVSRLIYFSKKYLPSIKKAEEYNREYNGILNDAVLNFTSLRLYNAVEKFSKNLKLKKQEVNIYKNKASIREFTFGAIANVVYVITLIALIIYSIKLFESNSMTLGNFIFFINAMISLKSQTTSFTWSYIHIGEIIVKLQNSYELLYTKYNAGDDKKSDIQINTGKLEFKDVSFRYNKNYIFKNFNLSIEDKQKIGIIGVSRKWKNNISKFDF
;
A
#
# COMPACT_ATOMS: atom_id res chain seq x y z
N MET A 1 -3.02 -24.65 14.58
CA MET A 1 -3.24 -23.17 14.58
C MET A 1 -3.80 -22.72 13.24
N GLU A 2 -5.01 -22.15 13.24
CA GLU A 2 -5.62 -21.59 12.03
C GLU A 2 -4.69 -20.52 11.42
N LYS A 3 -4.57 -20.53 10.10
CA LYS A 3 -3.98 -19.42 9.35
C LYS A 3 -4.67 -18.14 9.82
N GLU A 4 -4.00 -17.29 10.57
CA GLU A 4 -4.51 -15.94 10.81
C GLU A 4 -4.80 -15.35 9.43
N ASN A 5 -6.06 -15.05 9.16
CA ASN A 5 -6.45 -14.55 7.83
C ASN A 5 -5.70 -13.24 7.59
N PHE A 6 -5.06 -13.08 6.43
CA PHE A 6 -4.31 -11.87 6.06
C PHE A 6 -5.05 -10.57 6.43
N LYS A 7 -6.38 -10.53 6.24
CA LYS A 7 -7.19 -9.38 6.65
C LYS A 7 -7.14 -9.14 8.17
N LYS A 8 -7.24 -10.20 8.98
CA LYS A 8 -7.14 -10.10 10.45
C LYS A 8 -5.75 -9.63 10.88
N PHE A 9 -4.70 -10.12 10.20
CA PHE A 9 -3.33 -9.66 10.42
C PHE A 9 -3.20 -8.16 10.18
N VAL A 10 -3.58 -7.65 9.00
CA VAL A 10 -3.49 -6.21 8.69
C VAL A 10 -4.28 -5.38 9.71
N ILE A 11 -5.52 -5.75 10.03
CA ILE A 11 -6.33 -5.05 11.04
C ILE A 11 -5.64 -5.05 12.42
N SER A 12 -4.98 -6.15 12.80
CA SER A 12 -4.27 -6.25 14.07
C SER A 12 -3.09 -5.28 14.19
N LEU A 13 -2.49 -4.85 13.08
CA LEU A 13 -1.40 -3.87 13.05
C LEU A 13 -1.86 -2.45 13.41
N TYR A 14 -3.17 -2.19 13.37
CA TYR A 14 -3.76 -0.92 13.80
C TYR A 14 -4.16 -0.89 15.28
N LYS A 15 -4.03 -2.02 15.99
CA LYS A 15 -4.43 -2.11 17.40
C LYS A 15 -3.83 -1.00 18.29
N PRO A 16 -2.50 -0.68 18.21
CA PRO A 16 -1.90 0.33 19.08
C PRO A 16 -2.26 1.77 18.71
N VAL A 17 -2.81 1.99 17.51
CA VAL A 17 -3.06 3.34 16.95
C VAL A 17 -4.53 3.60 16.63
N LYS A 18 -5.48 2.80 17.11
CA LYS A 18 -6.91 2.94 16.80
C LYS A 18 -7.45 4.37 17.01
N GLY A 19 -7.18 4.96 18.17
CA GLY A 19 -7.62 6.33 18.47
C GLY A 19 -6.97 7.36 17.54
N LEU A 20 -5.68 7.22 17.26
CA LEU A 20 -4.97 8.11 16.32
C LEU A 20 -5.51 7.98 14.90
N THR A 21 -5.90 6.76 14.49
CA THR A 21 -6.52 6.54 13.18
C THR A 21 -7.86 7.28 13.07
N VAL A 22 -8.68 7.25 14.13
CA VAL A 22 -9.95 7.99 14.17
C VAL A 22 -9.70 9.51 14.10
N VAL A 23 -8.77 10.04 14.90
CA VAL A 23 -8.40 11.48 14.88
C VAL A 23 -7.92 11.89 13.49
N MET A 24 -7.04 11.10 12.87
CA MET A 24 -6.52 11.32 11.53
C MET A 24 -7.64 11.42 10.48
N ILE A 25 -8.58 10.46 10.50
CA ILE A 25 -9.69 10.38 9.54
C ILE A 25 -10.66 11.55 9.76
N LEU A 26 -11.09 11.79 10.99
CA LEU A 26 -12.05 12.87 11.29
C LEU A 26 -11.47 14.24 10.96
N SER A 27 -10.21 14.51 11.33
CA SER A 27 -9.57 15.78 11.00
C SER A 27 -9.50 16.00 9.48
N MET A 28 -9.22 14.93 8.70
CA MET A 28 -9.20 15.04 7.25
C MET A 28 -10.58 15.31 6.66
N ILE A 29 -11.64 14.67 7.16
CA ILE A 29 -13.03 14.91 6.74
C ILE A 29 -13.43 16.35 7.05
N VAL A 30 -13.15 16.85 8.26
CA VAL A 30 -13.45 18.24 8.63
C VAL A 30 -12.72 19.22 7.71
N SER A 31 -11.44 19.02 7.42
CA SER A 31 -10.69 19.84 6.47
C SER A 31 -11.36 19.90 5.08
N GLN A 32 -11.86 18.76 4.58
CA GLN A 32 -12.55 18.72 3.27
C GLN A 32 -13.94 19.38 3.29
N ILE A 33 -14.65 19.32 4.42
CA ILE A 33 -15.91 20.06 4.59
C ILE A 33 -15.64 21.57 4.60
N LEU A 34 -14.57 22.01 5.29
CA LEU A 34 -14.17 23.42 5.29
C LEU A 34 -13.74 23.90 3.90
N ASP A 35 -13.11 23.07 3.09
CA ASP A 35 -12.81 23.37 1.69
C ASP A 35 -14.09 23.61 0.87
N LEU A 36 -15.14 22.82 1.09
CA LEU A 36 -16.45 23.06 0.48
C LEU A 36 -17.05 24.38 0.92
N VAL A 37 -17.03 24.69 2.24
CA VAL A 37 -17.54 25.96 2.77
C VAL A 37 -16.78 27.14 2.18
N LYS A 38 -15.44 27.03 2.06
CA LYS A 38 -14.58 28.02 1.40
C LYS A 38 -15.05 28.30 -0.03
N GLN A 39 -15.29 27.26 -0.82
CA GLN A 39 -15.76 27.40 -2.19
C GLN A 39 -17.15 28.08 -2.26
N TYR A 40 -18.04 27.78 -1.31
CA TYR A 40 -19.34 28.41 -1.23
C TYR A 40 -19.28 29.91 -0.86
N ILE A 41 -18.34 30.29 0.03
CA ILE A 41 -18.07 31.69 0.37
C ILE A 41 -17.51 32.44 -0.85
N ILE A 42 -16.59 31.82 -1.61
CA ILE A 42 -16.04 32.42 -2.85
C ILE A 42 -17.16 32.69 -3.87
N LYS A 43 -18.13 31.77 -4.03
CA LYS A 43 -19.32 32.00 -4.83
C LYS A 43 -20.07 33.24 -4.35
N GLY A 44 -20.30 33.34 -3.03
CA GLY A 44 -20.99 34.50 -2.42
C GLY A 44 -20.27 35.83 -2.71
N ILE A 45 -18.93 35.86 -2.67
CA ILE A 45 -18.15 37.06 -3.02
C ILE A 45 -18.41 37.50 -4.47
N ILE A 46 -18.57 36.53 -5.39
CA ILE A 46 -18.82 36.82 -6.81
C ILE A 46 -20.23 37.35 -7.04
N ASP A 47 -21.21 36.82 -6.30
CA ASP A 47 -22.61 37.22 -6.46
C ASP A 47 -22.97 38.54 -5.69
N LEU A 48 -22.20 38.90 -4.65
CA LEU A 48 -22.45 40.09 -3.82
C LEU A 48 -22.63 41.41 -4.61
N PRO A 49 -21.74 41.75 -5.60
CA PRO A 49 -21.86 43.02 -6.34
C PRO A 49 -23.11 43.16 -7.18
N SER A 50 -23.82 42.06 -7.48
CA SER A 50 -25.07 42.05 -8.23
C SER A 50 -26.34 42.24 -7.37
N MET A 51 -26.18 42.36 -6.04
CA MET A 51 -27.30 42.59 -5.13
C MET A 51 -27.67 44.08 -5.04
N GLU A 52 -28.98 44.40 -5.02
CA GLU A 52 -29.48 45.79 -5.04
C GLU A 52 -28.98 46.65 -3.86
N ASN A 53 -28.67 46.06 -2.70
CA ASN A 53 -28.24 46.77 -1.49
C ASN A 53 -26.76 46.53 -1.16
N PHE A 54 -25.90 46.30 -2.14
CA PHE A 54 -24.49 46.02 -1.93
C PHE A 54 -23.77 47.17 -1.27
N GLN A 55 -23.08 46.88 -0.15
CA GLN A 55 -22.12 47.78 0.50
C GLN A 55 -20.74 47.14 0.55
N ILE A 56 -19.70 47.95 0.34
CA ILE A 56 -18.31 47.46 0.32
C ILE A 56 -17.91 46.85 1.69
N VAL A 57 -18.57 47.25 2.77
CA VAL A 57 -18.39 46.70 4.11
C VAL A 57 -18.79 45.23 4.19
N ASP A 58 -19.76 44.80 3.42
CA ASP A 58 -20.19 43.39 3.41
C ASP A 58 -19.18 42.52 2.73
N LEU A 59 -18.47 43.05 1.72
CA LEU A 59 -17.34 42.35 1.11
C LEU A 59 -16.20 42.09 2.13
N TYR A 60 -15.87 43.09 2.96
CA TYR A 60 -14.84 42.90 3.99
C TYR A 60 -15.25 41.83 5.03
N LYS A 61 -16.51 41.74 5.43
CA LYS A 61 -17.04 40.72 6.35
C LYS A 61 -16.91 39.32 5.75
N VAL A 62 -17.28 39.17 4.50
CA VAL A 62 -17.21 37.86 3.80
C VAL A 62 -15.77 37.43 3.56
N VAL A 63 -14.86 38.36 3.20
CA VAL A 63 -13.41 38.09 3.08
C VAL A 63 -12.80 37.70 4.42
N PHE A 64 -13.18 38.35 5.51
CA PHE A 64 -12.75 37.97 6.85
C PHE A 64 -13.23 36.56 7.23
N THR A 65 -14.50 36.23 6.94
CA THR A 65 -15.05 34.88 7.15
C THR A 65 -14.29 33.84 6.32
N LEU A 66 -13.96 34.16 5.06
CA LEU A 66 -13.15 33.30 4.18
C LEU A 66 -11.78 33.01 4.80
N LEU A 67 -11.11 34.04 5.32
CA LEU A 67 -9.81 33.91 5.96
C LEU A 67 -9.87 32.96 7.18
N VAL A 68 -10.90 33.11 8.03
CA VAL A 68 -11.11 32.23 9.19
C VAL A 68 -11.30 30.79 8.75
N VAL A 69 -12.11 30.54 7.73
CA VAL A 69 -12.35 29.19 7.21
C VAL A 69 -11.08 28.58 6.64
N ILE A 70 -10.25 29.33 5.90
CA ILE A 70 -8.96 28.86 5.37
C ILE A 70 -8.02 28.47 6.54
N VAL A 71 -7.93 29.29 7.57
CA VAL A 71 -7.07 28.98 8.74
C VAL A 71 -7.55 27.71 9.44
N LEU A 72 -8.84 27.53 9.64
CA LEU A 72 -9.39 26.31 10.24
C LEU A 72 -9.15 25.08 9.35
N GLU A 73 -9.34 25.19 8.03
CA GLU A 73 -9.02 24.13 7.06
C GLU A 73 -7.58 23.67 7.20
N LEU A 74 -6.63 24.61 7.23
CA LEU A 74 -5.20 24.32 7.39
C LEU A 74 -4.89 23.65 8.74
N ILE A 75 -5.51 24.12 9.83
CA ILE A 75 -5.31 23.50 11.16
C ILE A 75 -5.72 22.02 11.13
N PHE A 76 -6.90 21.71 10.65
CA PHE A 76 -7.37 20.31 10.59
C PHE A 76 -6.56 19.46 9.61
N PHE A 77 -6.15 20.03 8.48
CA PHE A 77 -5.25 19.37 7.54
C PHE A 77 -3.90 19.00 8.20
N TYR A 78 -3.29 19.93 8.93
CA TYR A 78 -2.03 19.69 9.64
C TYR A 78 -2.19 18.73 10.81
N ILE A 79 -3.28 18.79 11.57
CA ILE A 79 -3.59 17.80 12.62
C ILE A 79 -3.61 16.38 12.03
N SER A 80 -4.31 16.19 10.92
CA SER A 80 -4.36 14.89 10.23
C SER A 80 -2.97 14.41 9.81
N ASN A 81 -2.19 15.28 9.17
CA ASN A 81 -0.85 14.94 8.66
C ASN A 81 0.16 14.65 9.79
N ILE A 82 0.20 15.46 10.85
CA ILE A 82 1.08 15.28 12.00
C ILE A 82 0.72 13.98 12.73
N THR A 83 -0.57 13.73 12.94
CA THR A 83 -1.04 12.48 13.55
C THR A 83 -0.56 11.27 12.76
N ARG A 84 -0.67 11.30 11.44
CA ARG A 84 -0.23 10.23 10.56
C ARG A 84 1.29 10.05 10.53
N THR A 85 2.04 11.13 10.27
CA THR A 85 3.48 11.03 9.98
C THR A 85 4.34 10.89 11.23
N ILE A 86 3.89 11.45 12.36
CA ILE A 86 4.66 11.45 13.60
C ILE A 86 4.05 10.45 14.59
N HIS A 87 2.82 10.68 15.02
CA HIS A 87 2.26 9.94 16.15
C HIS A 87 1.94 8.48 15.81
N MET A 88 1.39 8.21 14.61
CA MET A 88 1.11 6.83 14.19
C MET A 88 2.40 6.06 13.92
N VAL A 89 3.31 6.59 13.13
CA VAL A 89 4.57 5.91 12.78
C VAL A 89 5.36 5.57 14.05
N LYS A 90 5.49 6.50 14.99
CA LYS A 90 6.21 6.30 16.26
C LYS A 90 5.66 5.12 17.09
N LYS A 91 4.34 4.87 17.06
CA LYS A 91 3.72 3.77 17.83
C LYS A 91 3.56 2.49 17.01
N GLN A 92 3.28 2.61 15.73
CA GLN A 92 2.93 1.48 14.88
C GLN A 92 4.16 0.70 14.42
N THR A 93 5.23 1.38 14.01
CA THR A 93 6.44 0.71 13.49
C THR A 93 7.11 -0.21 14.52
N PRO A 94 7.36 0.22 15.78
CA PRO A 94 7.93 -0.67 16.79
C PRO A 94 7.02 -1.86 17.09
N TYR A 95 5.72 -1.64 17.20
CA TYR A 95 4.73 -2.71 17.44
C TYR A 95 4.73 -3.75 16.31
N ILE A 96 4.79 -3.30 15.04
CA ILE A 96 4.86 -4.20 13.89
C ILE A 96 6.15 -5.01 13.96
N SER A 97 7.30 -4.37 14.18
CA SER A 97 8.59 -5.03 14.25
C SER A 97 8.65 -6.06 15.37
N GLU A 98 8.16 -5.73 16.56
CA GLU A 98 8.04 -6.66 17.69
C GLU A 98 7.13 -7.86 17.35
N LYS A 99 5.96 -7.61 16.78
CA LYS A 99 5.01 -8.66 16.40
C LYS A 99 5.62 -9.62 15.37
N LEU A 100 6.33 -9.09 14.37
CA LEU A 100 6.99 -9.88 13.34
C LEU A 100 8.17 -10.67 13.92
N PHE A 101 8.97 -10.05 14.78
CA PHE A 101 10.08 -10.73 15.46
C PHE A 101 9.59 -11.87 16.35
N ASN A 102 8.53 -11.64 17.14
CA ASN A 102 7.92 -12.69 17.97
C ASN A 102 7.34 -13.85 17.13
N ASN A 103 6.92 -13.58 15.89
CA ASN A 103 6.53 -14.64 14.95
C ASN A 103 7.75 -15.42 14.43
N LEU A 104 8.89 -14.76 14.19
CA LEU A 104 10.13 -15.43 13.78
C LEU A 104 10.66 -16.38 14.86
N ASN A 105 10.55 -16.03 16.13
CA ASN A 105 10.95 -16.88 17.25
C ASN A 105 10.22 -18.24 17.30
N LYS A 106 9.09 -18.35 16.60
CA LYS A 106 8.31 -19.59 16.50
C LYS A 106 8.67 -20.44 15.28
N LYS A 107 9.65 -20.00 14.46
CA LYS A 107 10.05 -20.69 13.23
C LYS A 107 11.09 -21.76 13.53
N THR A 108 11.02 -22.85 12.76
CA THR A 108 12.03 -23.91 12.79
C THR A 108 13.35 -23.46 12.18
N TYR A 109 14.42 -24.12 12.52
CA TYR A 109 15.74 -23.92 11.90
C TYR A 109 15.69 -24.05 10.36
N SER A 110 14.90 -24.99 9.83
CA SER A 110 14.71 -25.16 8.37
C SER A 110 14.17 -23.90 7.69
N PHE A 111 13.32 -23.11 8.37
CA PHE A 111 12.87 -21.84 7.81
C PHE A 111 14.05 -20.88 7.51
N PHE A 112 15.01 -20.79 8.42
CA PHE A 112 16.18 -19.91 8.28
C PHE A 112 17.22 -20.45 7.29
N THR A 113 17.30 -21.78 7.09
CA THR A 113 18.15 -22.37 6.06
C THR A 113 17.56 -22.25 4.65
N ASP A 114 16.23 -22.33 4.53
CA ASP A 114 15.53 -22.23 3.25
C ASP A 114 15.33 -20.77 2.80
N ASN A 115 15.40 -19.83 3.74
CA ASN A 115 15.24 -18.40 3.49
C ASN A 115 16.45 -17.62 4.03
N TYR A 116 17.27 -17.12 3.14
CA TYR A 116 18.44 -16.31 3.54
C TYR A 116 18.01 -15.02 4.29
N THR A 117 18.85 -14.58 5.21
CA THR A 117 18.59 -13.48 6.16
C THR A 117 18.13 -12.19 5.47
N GLY A 118 18.73 -11.87 4.30
CA GLY A 118 18.34 -10.69 3.52
C GLY A 118 16.89 -10.73 3.05
N LYS A 119 16.36 -11.90 2.66
CA LYS A 119 14.95 -12.05 2.24
C LYS A 119 13.98 -11.82 3.41
N ILE A 120 14.33 -12.33 4.58
CA ILE A 120 13.52 -12.17 5.81
C ILE A 120 13.52 -10.69 6.24
N SER A 121 14.70 -10.06 6.29
CA SER A 121 14.84 -8.65 6.65
C SER A 121 14.09 -7.74 5.67
N THR A 122 14.17 -8.00 4.36
CA THR A 122 13.42 -7.26 3.35
C THR A 122 11.91 -7.38 3.57
N ALA A 123 11.39 -8.57 3.88
CA ALA A 123 9.96 -8.77 4.13
C ALA A 123 9.46 -8.00 5.36
N ILE A 124 10.26 -7.95 6.44
CA ILE A 124 9.93 -7.16 7.65
C ILE A 124 9.87 -5.68 7.32
N ASN A 125 10.90 -5.16 6.63
CA ASN A 125 10.97 -3.76 6.24
C ASN A 125 9.85 -3.39 5.27
N GLU A 126 9.50 -4.28 4.35
CA GLU A 126 8.42 -4.10 3.40
C GLU A 126 7.07 -3.97 4.10
N ILE A 127 6.76 -4.82 5.10
CA ILE A 127 5.53 -4.69 5.89
C ILE A 127 5.48 -3.34 6.61
N ASN A 128 6.56 -2.89 7.25
CA ASN A 128 6.62 -1.60 7.93
C ASN A 128 6.38 -0.42 6.96
N ASN A 129 7.06 -0.44 5.82
CA ASN A 129 6.97 0.61 4.82
C ASN A 129 5.60 0.64 4.15
N GLU A 130 5.07 -0.51 3.77
CA GLU A 130 3.80 -0.57 3.05
C GLU A 130 2.60 -0.28 3.96
N ILE A 131 2.66 -0.55 5.27
CA ILE A 131 1.64 -0.08 6.22
C ILE A 131 1.69 1.45 6.35
N THR A 132 2.87 2.07 6.37
CA THR A 132 3.01 3.54 6.37
C THR A 132 2.47 4.15 5.07
N ASN A 133 2.78 3.53 3.92
CA ASN A 133 2.25 3.91 2.62
C ASN A 133 0.72 3.76 2.57
N LEU A 134 0.17 2.68 3.12
CA LEU A 134 -1.27 2.45 3.20
C LEU A 134 -1.98 3.54 4.01
N ASN A 135 -1.42 3.94 5.17
CA ASN A 135 -1.93 5.06 5.96
C ASN A 135 -2.00 6.34 5.13
N THR A 136 -0.95 6.61 4.34
CA THR A 136 -0.89 7.79 3.46
C THR A 136 -1.94 7.70 2.35
N GLN A 137 -2.04 6.56 1.65
CA GLN A 137 -3.01 6.40 0.57
C GLN A 137 -4.47 6.47 1.06
N ILE A 138 -4.77 5.87 2.21
CA ILE A 138 -6.13 5.93 2.78
C ILE A 138 -6.49 7.38 3.13
N THR A 139 -5.63 8.12 3.82
CA THR A 139 -5.95 9.44 4.36
C THR A 139 -5.92 10.52 3.28
N THR A 140 -4.74 10.71 2.67
CA THR A 140 -4.51 11.86 1.78
C THR A 140 -5.09 11.67 0.39
N LYS A 141 -5.43 10.43 0.03
CA LYS A 141 -5.98 10.14 -1.28
C LYS A 141 -7.41 9.62 -1.19
N PHE A 142 -7.62 8.44 -0.59
CA PHE A 142 -8.93 7.81 -0.66
C PHE A 142 -10.02 8.62 0.07
N ILE A 143 -9.80 8.99 1.35
CA ILE A 143 -10.78 9.75 2.13
C ILE A 143 -10.94 11.16 1.56
N SER A 144 -9.83 11.87 1.31
CA SER A 144 -9.86 13.22 0.75
C SER A 144 -10.58 13.25 -0.59
N LEU A 145 -10.28 12.31 -1.49
CA LEU A 145 -10.91 12.26 -2.81
C LEU A 145 -12.39 11.92 -2.74
N LEU A 146 -12.80 10.96 -1.90
CA LEU A 146 -14.23 10.63 -1.73
C LEU A 146 -15.02 11.80 -1.18
N THR A 147 -14.52 12.44 -0.11
CA THR A 147 -15.21 13.60 0.49
C THR A 147 -15.30 14.77 -0.48
N SER A 148 -14.23 15.05 -1.20
CA SER A 148 -14.16 16.11 -2.21
C SER A 148 -15.07 15.83 -3.44
N MET A 149 -15.19 14.56 -3.86
CA MET A 149 -16.15 14.16 -4.92
C MET A 149 -17.59 14.37 -4.46
N ILE A 150 -17.94 13.93 -3.24
CA ILE A 150 -19.26 14.15 -2.66
C ILE A 150 -19.54 15.64 -2.55
N SER A 151 -18.58 16.44 -2.08
CA SER A 151 -18.70 17.89 -1.99
C SER A 151 -18.99 18.53 -3.35
N SER A 152 -18.25 18.16 -4.38
CA SER A 152 -18.46 18.69 -5.74
C SER A 152 -19.84 18.30 -6.32
N LEU A 153 -20.34 17.10 -6.00
CA LEU A 153 -21.70 16.70 -6.41
C LEU A 153 -22.78 17.47 -5.65
N ILE A 154 -22.59 17.74 -4.35
CA ILE A 154 -23.48 18.58 -3.56
C ILE A 154 -23.56 19.99 -4.17
N VAL A 155 -22.42 20.54 -4.56
CA VAL A 155 -22.35 21.85 -5.26
C VAL A 155 -23.20 21.81 -6.54
N LEU A 156 -23.04 20.82 -7.39
CA LEU A 156 -23.80 20.71 -8.63
C LEU A 156 -25.31 20.55 -8.38
N TYR A 157 -25.70 19.82 -7.32
CA TYR A 157 -27.09 19.68 -6.91
C TYR A 157 -27.72 21.03 -6.50
N THR A 158 -26.98 21.87 -5.75
CA THR A 158 -27.48 23.19 -5.34
C THR A 158 -27.62 24.18 -6.49
N ILE A 159 -26.90 23.96 -7.60
CA ILE A 159 -26.98 24.82 -8.78
C ILE A 159 -28.16 24.42 -9.68
N ASN A 160 -28.20 23.16 -10.11
CA ASN A 160 -29.26 22.66 -10.98
C ASN A 160 -29.32 21.13 -10.95
N ILE A 161 -30.50 20.56 -10.78
CA ILE A 161 -30.72 19.13 -10.69
C ILE A 161 -30.30 18.36 -11.98
N ASN A 162 -30.54 18.95 -13.16
CA ASN A 162 -30.19 18.31 -14.42
C ASN A 162 -28.65 18.20 -14.60
N ILE A 163 -27.93 19.28 -14.23
CA ILE A 163 -26.44 19.27 -14.24
C ILE A 163 -25.91 18.22 -13.27
N PHE A 164 -26.50 18.15 -12.06
CA PHE A 164 -26.14 17.13 -11.07
C PHE A 164 -26.34 15.70 -11.59
N ILE A 165 -27.49 15.40 -12.19
CA ILE A 165 -27.81 14.06 -12.72
C ILE A 165 -26.82 13.67 -13.81
N VAL A 166 -26.60 14.55 -14.81
CA VAL A 166 -25.67 14.28 -15.91
C VAL A 166 -24.23 14.08 -15.40
N ALA A 167 -23.77 14.93 -14.50
CA ALA A 167 -22.43 14.81 -13.91
C ALA A 167 -22.29 13.50 -13.11
N THR A 168 -23.31 13.14 -12.30
CA THR A 168 -23.29 11.92 -11.50
C THR A 168 -23.22 10.68 -12.38
N ILE A 169 -24.03 10.60 -13.45
CA ILE A 169 -24.01 9.49 -14.40
C ILE A 169 -22.64 9.41 -15.10
N LEU A 170 -22.11 10.54 -15.57
CA LEU A 170 -20.82 10.60 -16.24
C LEU A 170 -19.69 10.09 -15.34
N PHE A 171 -19.52 10.68 -14.17
CA PHE A 171 -18.37 10.38 -13.30
C PHE A 171 -18.48 8.99 -12.66
N SER A 172 -19.67 8.54 -12.25
CA SER A 172 -19.90 7.18 -11.78
C SER A 172 -19.63 6.16 -12.89
N GLY A 173 -20.07 6.43 -14.11
CA GLY A 173 -19.81 5.60 -15.28
C GLY A 173 -18.31 5.48 -15.59
N ILE A 174 -17.57 6.60 -15.54
CA ILE A 174 -16.11 6.59 -15.72
C ILE A 174 -15.43 5.78 -14.60
N ILE A 175 -15.81 5.95 -13.35
CA ILE A 175 -15.21 5.20 -12.22
C ILE A 175 -15.47 3.70 -12.38
N VAL A 176 -16.73 3.29 -12.59
CA VAL A 176 -17.09 1.88 -12.71
C VAL A 176 -16.41 1.22 -13.90
N SER A 177 -16.45 1.86 -15.08
CA SER A 177 -15.77 1.34 -16.27
C SER A 177 -14.26 1.21 -16.06
N ARG A 178 -13.66 2.16 -15.36
CA ARG A 178 -12.23 2.15 -15.04
C ARG A 178 -11.85 1.05 -14.05
N LEU A 179 -12.65 0.81 -13.01
CA LEU A 179 -12.45 -0.30 -12.08
C LEU A 179 -12.54 -1.67 -12.77
N ILE A 180 -13.51 -1.84 -13.68
CA ILE A 180 -13.66 -3.06 -14.47
C ILE A 180 -12.46 -3.27 -15.42
N TYR A 181 -12.07 -2.20 -16.13
CA TYR A 181 -10.95 -2.23 -17.05
C TYR A 181 -9.63 -2.52 -16.34
N PHE A 182 -9.41 -1.89 -15.19
CA PHE A 182 -8.25 -2.13 -14.35
C PHE A 182 -8.15 -3.60 -13.94
N SER A 183 -9.23 -4.16 -13.38
CA SER A 183 -9.24 -5.55 -12.91
C SER A 183 -9.01 -6.56 -14.05
N LYS A 184 -9.60 -6.33 -15.23
CA LYS A 184 -9.55 -7.27 -16.36
C LYS A 184 -8.33 -7.12 -17.27
N LYS A 185 -7.78 -5.93 -17.41
CA LYS A 185 -6.73 -5.64 -18.42
C LYS A 185 -5.40 -5.17 -17.83
N TYR A 186 -5.44 -4.28 -16.83
CA TYR A 186 -4.23 -3.70 -16.22
C TYR A 186 -3.58 -4.67 -15.25
N LEU A 187 -4.32 -5.14 -14.26
CA LEU A 187 -3.81 -5.98 -13.17
C LEU A 187 -3.11 -7.27 -13.64
N PRO A 188 -3.61 -8.02 -14.65
CA PRO A 188 -2.90 -9.18 -15.17
C PRO A 188 -1.53 -8.83 -15.79
N SER A 189 -1.40 -7.65 -16.41
CA SER A 189 -0.13 -7.20 -16.99
C SER A 189 0.88 -6.83 -15.91
N ILE A 190 0.45 -6.16 -14.85
CA ILE A 190 1.31 -5.84 -13.71
C ILE A 190 1.73 -7.11 -12.96
N LYS A 191 0.83 -8.06 -12.75
CA LYS A 191 1.20 -9.35 -12.11
C LYS A 191 2.31 -10.06 -12.87
N LYS A 192 2.22 -10.13 -14.19
CA LYS A 192 3.28 -10.68 -15.03
C LYS A 192 4.58 -9.87 -14.94
N ALA A 193 4.49 -8.53 -14.99
CA ALA A 193 5.66 -7.68 -14.83
C ALA A 193 6.38 -7.92 -13.49
N GLU A 194 5.62 -8.10 -12.41
CA GLU A 194 6.19 -8.38 -11.08
C GLU A 194 6.80 -9.79 -10.98
N GLU A 195 6.25 -10.78 -11.69
CA GLU A 195 6.85 -12.11 -11.80
C GLU A 195 8.23 -12.05 -12.45
N TYR A 196 8.35 -11.43 -13.62
CA TYR A 196 9.62 -11.21 -14.30
C TYR A 196 10.58 -10.32 -13.51
N ASN A 197 10.05 -9.34 -12.77
CA ASN A 197 10.87 -8.48 -11.91
C ASN A 197 11.47 -9.24 -10.73
N ARG A 198 10.77 -10.24 -10.18
CA ARG A 198 11.35 -11.14 -9.16
C ARG A 198 12.49 -11.99 -9.72
N GLU A 199 12.32 -12.54 -10.93
CA GLU A 199 13.40 -13.29 -11.60
C GLU A 199 14.63 -12.39 -11.84
N TYR A 200 14.41 -11.19 -12.37
CA TYR A 200 15.45 -10.18 -12.58
C TYR A 200 16.20 -9.86 -11.28
N ASN A 201 15.49 -9.59 -10.20
CA ASN A 201 16.10 -9.30 -8.90
C ASN A 201 16.83 -10.52 -8.32
N GLY A 202 16.33 -11.73 -8.54
CA GLY A 202 17.03 -12.96 -8.18
C GLY A 202 18.39 -13.08 -8.87
N ILE A 203 18.42 -12.92 -10.19
CA ILE A 203 19.65 -12.95 -10.99
C ILE A 203 20.62 -11.83 -10.56
N LEU A 204 20.09 -10.62 -10.32
CA LEU A 204 20.92 -9.48 -9.87
C LEU A 204 21.56 -9.77 -8.50
N ASN A 205 20.79 -10.30 -7.56
CA ASN A 205 21.31 -10.65 -6.22
C ASN A 205 22.38 -11.74 -6.31
N ASP A 206 22.16 -12.78 -7.12
CA ASP A 206 23.16 -13.83 -7.35
C ASP A 206 24.44 -13.26 -7.96
N ALA A 207 24.31 -12.30 -8.89
CA ALA A 207 25.46 -11.61 -9.47
C ALA A 207 26.27 -10.82 -8.42
N VAL A 208 25.56 -10.10 -7.54
CA VAL A 208 26.20 -9.30 -6.48
C VAL A 208 26.90 -10.20 -5.47
N LEU A 209 26.25 -11.29 -5.05
CA LEU A 209 26.84 -12.25 -4.10
C LEU A 209 28.08 -12.97 -4.66
N ASN A 210 28.11 -13.22 -5.98
CA ASN A 210 29.20 -13.91 -6.66
C ASN A 210 30.07 -12.98 -7.50
N PHE A 211 30.08 -11.66 -7.23
CA PHE A 211 30.74 -10.67 -8.09
C PHE A 211 32.24 -10.92 -8.27
N THR A 212 32.92 -11.35 -7.22
CA THR A 212 34.34 -11.72 -7.29
C THR A 212 34.59 -12.88 -8.27
N SER A 213 33.73 -13.90 -8.23
CA SER A 213 33.80 -15.03 -9.18
C SER A 213 33.52 -14.58 -10.61
N LEU A 214 32.52 -13.73 -10.83
CA LEU A 214 32.20 -13.15 -12.16
C LEU A 214 33.41 -12.39 -12.72
N ARG A 215 34.13 -11.67 -11.89
CA ARG A 215 35.35 -10.94 -12.27
C ARG A 215 36.52 -11.90 -12.61
N LEU A 216 36.75 -12.88 -11.76
CA LEU A 216 37.82 -13.88 -11.96
C LEU A 216 37.65 -14.69 -13.25
N TYR A 217 36.39 -15.03 -13.58
CA TYR A 217 36.06 -15.75 -14.82
C TYR A 217 35.77 -14.87 -16.04
N ASN A 218 36.02 -13.55 -15.95
CA ASN A 218 35.71 -12.57 -16.99
C ASN A 218 34.28 -12.66 -17.55
N ALA A 219 33.33 -12.99 -16.66
CA ALA A 219 31.93 -13.25 -17.04
C ALA A 219 31.01 -12.03 -16.87
N VAL A 220 31.52 -10.87 -16.42
CA VAL A 220 30.73 -9.67 -16.08
C VAL A 220 29.92 -9.18 -17.27
N GLU A 221 30.52 -9.10 -18.46
CA GLU A 221 29.85 -8.61 -19.66
C GLU A 221 28.69 -9.52 -20.10
N LYS A 222 28.91 -10.82 -20.12
CA LYS A 222 27.88 -11.83 -20.42
C LYS A 222 26.72 -11.74 -19.45
N PHE A 223 27.02 -11.53 -18.17
CA PHE A 223 26.00 -11.41 -17.12
C PHE A 223 25.19 -10.12 -17.24
N SER A 224 25.87 -8.99 -17.52
CA SER A 224 25.26 -7.70 -17.78
C SER A 224 24.29 -7.76 -18.96
N LYS A 225 24.66 -8.46 -20.04
CA LYS A 225 23.79 -8.70 -21.20
C LYS A 225 22.52 -9.48 -20.82
N ASN A 226 22.67 -10.52 -20.00
CA ASN A 226 21.54 -11.31 -19.50
C ASN A 226 20.61 -10.47 -18.62
N LEU A 227 21.15 -9.68 -17.71
CA LEU A 227 20.37 -8.74 -16.88
C LEU A 227 19.57 -7.75 -17.74
N LYS A 228 20.20 -7.21 -18.79
CA LYS A 228 19.52 -6.29 -19.73
C LYS A 228 18.35 -6.96 -20.42
N LEU A 229 18.51 -8.20 -20.91
CA LEU A 229 17.43 -8.97 -21.55
C LEU A 229 16.27 -9.23 -20.58
N LYS A 230 16.58 -9.66 -19.35
CA LYS A 230 15.56 -9.87 -18.32
C LYS A 230 14.83 -8.59 -17.95
N LYS A 231 15.53 -7.46 -17.88
CA LYS A 231 14.88 -6.15 -17.63
C LYS A 231 13.97 -5.73 -18.78
N GLN A 232 14.33 -6.08 -20.02
CA GLN A 232 13.47 -5.82 -21.18
C GLN A 232 12.15 -6.61 -21.10
N GLU A 233 12.16 -7.87 -20.64
CA GLU A 233 10.94 -8.65 -20.40
C GLU A 233 10.01 -7.97 -19.40
N VAL A 234 10.54 -7.47 -18.27
CA VAL A 234 9.78 -6.66 -17.30
C VAL A 234 9.15 -5.44 -17.96
N ASN A 235 9.95 -4.71 -18.74
CA ASN A 235 9.51 -3.47 -19.38
C ASN A 235 8.40 -3.70 -20.41
N ILE A 236 8.42 -4.82 -21.15
CA ILE A 236 7.36 -5.17 -22.09
C ILE A 236 5.99 -5.21 -21.41
N TYR A 237 5.89 -5.87 -20.26
CA TYR A 237 4.62 -5.98 -19.55
C TYR A 237 4.23 -4.69 -18.82
N LYS A 238 5.21 -3.94 -18.28
CA LYS A 238 4.97 -2.60 -17.73
C LYS A 238 4.45 -1.64 -18.79
N ASN A 239 5.09 -1.62 -19.96
CA ASN A 239 4.67 -0.78 -21.09
C ASN A 239 3.27 -1.16 -21.58
N LYS A 240 2.94 -2.46 -21.68
CA LYS A 240 1.59 -2.91 -22.04
C LYS A 240 0.54 -2.41 -21.03
N ALA A 241 0.85 -2.43 -19.74
CA ALA A 241 -0.03 -1.89 -18.70
C ALA A 241 -0.19 -0.37 -18.85
N SER A 242 0.91 0.36 -19.02
CA SER A 242 0.90 1.82 -19.18
C SER A 242 0.13 2.26 -20.44
N ILE A 243 0.37 1.63 -21.60
CA ILE A 243 -0.36 1.93 -22.84
C ILE A 243 -1.87 1.74 -22.64
N ARG A 244 -2.27 0.65 -21.99
CA ARG A 244 -3.69 0.39 -21.69
C ARG A 244 -4.30 1.47 -20.81
N GLU A 245 -3.57 1.90 -19.77
CA GLU A 245 -4.01 2.98 -18.87
C GLU A 245 -4.14 4.31 -19.62
N PHE A 246 -3.14 4.68 -20.41
CA PHE A 246 -3.19 5.91 -21.20
C PHE A 246 -4.31 5.89 -22.25
N THR A 247 -4.54 4.77 -22.93
CA THR A 247 -5.62 4.65 -23.90
C THR A 247 -6.99 4.82 -23.24
N PHE A 248 -7.21 4.16 -22.10
CA PHE A 248 -8.46 4.34 -21.35
C PHE A 248 -8.61 5.78 -20.86
N GLY A 249 -7.54 6.38 -20.32
CA GLY A 249 -7.52 7.76 -19.86
C GLY A 249 -7.84 8.75 -20.97
N ALA A 250 -7.31 8.53 -22.17
CA ALA A 250 -7.59 9.37 -23.33
C ALA A 250 -9.07 9.33 -23.72
N ILE A 251 -9.67 8.12 -23.80
CA ILE A 251 -11.09 7.96 -24.11
C ILE A 251 -11.97 8.65 -23.05
N ALA A 252 -11.67 8.42 -21.76
CA ALA A 252 -12.40 9.06 -20.67
C ALA A 252 -12.29 10.60 -20.70
N ASN A 253 -11.13 11.14 -21.08
CA ASN A 253 -10.94 12.57 -21.25
C ASN A 253 -11.78 13.14 -22.41
N VAL A 254 -11.86 12.46 -23.54
CA VAL A 254 -12.70 12.87 -24.68
C VAL A 254 -14.18 12.92 -24.26
N VAL A 255 -14.67 11.86 -23.60
CA VAL A 255 -16.06 11.82 -23.10
C VAL A 255 -16.31 12.95 -22.11
N TYR A 256 -15.38 13.23 -21.20
CA TYR A 256 -15.47 14.34 -20.26
C TYR A 256 -15.58 15.68 -20.98
N VAL A 257 -14.71 15.96 -21.96
CA VAL A 257 -14.68 17.25 -22.69
C VAL A 257 -15.99 17.46 -23.44
N ILE A 258 -16.50 16.45 -24.14
CA ILE A 258 -17.79 16.54 -24.85
C ILE A 258 -18.92 16.87 -23.88
N THR A 259 -18.97 16.18 -22.73
CA THR A 259 -20.01 16.42 -21.71
C THR A 259 -19.86 17.80 -21.07
N LEU A 260 -18.61 18.23 -20.80
CA LEU A 260 -18.36 19.56 -20.24
C LEU A 260 -18.85 20.66 -21.18
N ILE A 261 -18.54 20.58 -22.48
CA ILE A 261 -19.01 21.54 -23.49
C ILE A 261 -20.55 21.58 -23.54
N ALA A 262 -21.20 20.41 -23.56
CA ALA A 262 -22.67 20.33 -23.56
C ALA A 262 -23.29 20.99 -22.31
N LEU A 263 -22.70 20.75 -21.12
CA LEU A 263 -23.15 21.33 -19.86
C LEU A 263 -22.85 22.83 -19.78
N ILE A 264 -21.75 23.32 -20.37
CA ILE A 264 -21.46 24.75 -20.46
C ILE A 264 -22.51 25.44 -21.32
N ILE A 265 -22.83 24.89 -22.50
CA ILE A 265 -23.87 25.45 -23.40
C ILE A 265 -25.25 25.48 -22.67
N TYR A 266 -25.58 24.40 -21.93
CA TYR A 266 -26.79 24.36 -21.13
C TYR A 266 -26.79 25.42 -20.01
N SER A 267 -25.65 25.60 -19.33
CA SER A 267 -25.51 26.60 -18.26
C SER A 267 -25.60 28.05 -18.77
N ILE A 268 -25.14 28.33 -19.99
CA ILE A 268 -25.30 29.64 -20.65
C ILE A 268 -26.78 29.94 -20.87
N LYS A 269 -27.56 28.97 -21.34
CA LYS A 269 -29.02 29.12 -21.49
C LYS A 269 -29.72 29.39 -20.16
N LEU A 270 -29.30 28.73 -19.06
CA LEU A 270 -29.80 29.00 -17.73
C LEU A 270 -29.45 30.42 -17.24
N PHE A 271 -28.26 30.91 -17.60
CA PHE A 271 -27.83 32.26 -17.30
C PHE A 271 -28.66 33.32 -18.08
N GLU A 272 -28.86 33.10 -19.38
CA GLU A 272 -29.71 33.98 -20.24
C GLU A 272 -31.15 34.06 -19.74
N SER A 273 -31.70 32.96 -19.18
CA SER A 273 -33.05 32.91 -18.60
C SER A 273 -33.12 33.46 -17.16
N ASN A 274 -32.07 34.09 -16.63
CA ASN A 274 -31.93 34.51 -15.25
C ASN A 274 -32.17 33.42 -14.19
N SER A 275 -32.05 32.15 -14.59
CA SER A 275 -32.21 31.00 -13.69
C SER A 275 -30.90 30.62 -13.03
N MET A 276 -29.78 31.30 -13.35
CA MET A 276 -28.43 31.01 -12.84
C MET A 276 -27.65 32.32 -12.66
N THR A 277 -27.03 32.50 -11.49
CA THR A 277 -26.13 33.65 -11.23
C THR A 277 -24.74 33.42 -11.82
N LEU A 278 -23.94 34.49 -11.97
CA LEU A 278 -22.56 34.41 -12.40
C LEU A 278 -21.70 33.56 -11.43
N GLY A 279 -21.93 33.72 -10.13
CA GLY A 279 -21.27 32.91 -9.11
C GLY A 279 -21.59 31.43 -9.24
N ASN A 280 -22.87 31.08 -9.52
CA ASN A 280 -23.27 29.71 -9.81
C ASN A 280 -22.57 29.13 -11.06
N PHE A 281 -22.43 29.93 -12.13
CA PHE A 281 -21.76 29.52 -13.35
C PHE A 281 -20.29 29.22 -13.12
N ILE A 282 -19.55 30.08 -12.41
CA ILE A 282 -18.16 29.88 -12.06
C ILE A 282 -18.01 28.67 -11.11
N PHE A 283 -18.91 28.53 -10.16
CA PHE A 283 -18.95 27.44 -9.19
C PHE A 283 -19.18 26.07 -9.88
N PHE A 284 -20.07 26.02 -10.88
CA PHE A 284 -20.26 24.87 -11.75
C PHE A 284 -18.98 24.47 -12.48
N ILE A 285 -18.28 25.42 -13.13
CA ILE A 285 -17.05 25.12 -13.86
C ILE A 285 -15.99 24.54 -12.89
N ASN A 286 -15.81 25.16 -11.73
CA ASN A 286 -14.86 24.69 -10.72
C ASN A 286 -15.21 23.28 -10.22
N ALA A 287 -16.48 22.99 -9.95
CA ALA A 287 -16.94 21.68 -9.53
C ALA A 287 -16.67 20.61 -10.59
N MET A 288 -16.89 20.88 -11.88
CA MET A 288 -16.63 19.96 -12.98
C MET A 288 -15.13 19.69 -13.17
N ILE A 289 -14.27 20.71 -13.06
CA ILE A 289 -12.81 20.56 -13.12
C ILE A 289 -12.31 19.74 -11.93
N SER A 290 -12.82 20.01 -10.73
CA SER A 290 -12.50 19.29 -9.51
C SER A 290 -12.91 17.81 -9.62
N LEU A 291 -14.12 17.49 -10.04
CA LEU A 291 -14.61 16.13 -10.26
C LEU A 291 -13.72 15.34 -11.23
N LYS A 292 -13.30 15.97 -12.33
CA LYS A 292 -12.36 15.34 -13.27
C LYS A 292 -11.04 14.98 -12.58
N SER A 293 -10.42 15.93 -11.90
CA SER A 293 -9.16 15.75 -11.21
C SER A 293 -9.26 14.65 -10.14
N GLN A 294 -10.32 14.67 -9.34
CA GLN A 294 -10.58 13.70 -8.30
C GLN A 294 -10.82 12.29 -8.85
N THR A 295 -11.60 12.16 -9.94
CA THR A 295 -11.82 10.86 -10.61
C THR A 295 -10.53 10.25 -11.12
N THR A 296 -9.65 11.05 -11.69
CA THR A 296 -8.32 10.61 -12.14
C THR A 296 -7.46 10.17 -10.95
N SER A 297 -7.39 11.00 -9.91
CA SER A 297 -6.60 10.74 -8.70
C SER A 297 -7.12 9.52 -7.91
N PHE A 298 -8.43 9.33 -7.86
CA PHE A 298 -9.06 8.15 -7.23
C PHE A 298 -8.59 6.85 -7.87
N THR A 299 -8.51 6.81 -9.19
CA THR A 299 -8.04 5.62 -9.89
C THR A 299 -6.59 5.31 -9.60
N TRP A 300 -5.70 6.30 -9.63
CA TRP A 300 -4.31 6.12 -9.26
C TRP A 300 -4.16 5.62 -7.82
N SER A 301 -4.96 6.15 -6.90
CA SER A 301 -4.96 5.69 -5.51
C SER A 301 -5.43 4.25 -5.37
N TYR A 302 -6.46 3.86 -6.13
CA TYR A 302 -6.94 2.47 -6.16
C TYR A 302 -5.85 1.49 -6.65
N ILE A 303 -5.12 1.88 -7.71
CA ILE A 303 -3.99 1.12 -8.24
C ILE A 303 -2.90 0.95 -7.17
N HIS A 304 -2.47 2.04 -6.55
CA HIS A 304 -1.43 2.02 -5.53
C HIS A 304 -1.83 1.21 -4.28
N ILE A 305 -3.08 1.32 -3.83
CA ILE A 305 -3.58 0.48 -2.73
C ILE A 305 -3.52 -0.99 -3.12
N GLY A 306 -3.88 -1.33 -4.37
CA GLY A 306 -3.76 -2.69 -4.89
C GLY A 306 -2.32 -3.21 -4.86
N GLU A 307 -1.35 -2.41 -5.30
CA GLU A 307 0.08 -2.75 -5.26
C GLU A 307 0.59 -2.94 -3.83
N ILE A 308 0.22 -2.04 -2.91
CA ILE A 308 0.55 -2.14 -1.48
C ILE A 308 0.01 -3.44 -0.88
N ILE A 309 -1.24 -3.79 -1.17
CA ILE A 309 -1.86 -5.04 -0.67
C ILE A 309 -1.13 -6.27 -1.19
N VAL A 310 -0.73 -6.29 -2.46
CA VAL A 310 0.03 -7.42 -3.04
C VAL A 310 1.40 -7.57 -2.36
N LYS A 311 2.13 -6.48 -2.14
CA LYS A 311 3.43 -6.51 -1.44
C LYS A 311 3.27 -7.00 0.00
N LEU A 312 2.30 -6.43 0.74
CA LEU A 312 1.98 -6.87 2.10
C LEU A 312 1.63 -8.35 2.15
N GLN A 313 0.85 -8.85 1.18
CA GLN A 313 0.46 -10.25 1.12
C GLN A 313 1.67 -11.15 0.86
N ASN A 314 2.54 -10.80 -0.08
CA ASN A 314 3.75 -11.56 -0.38
C ASN A 314 4.68 -11.66 0.84
N SER A 315 4.92 -10.56 1.53
CA SER A 315 5.75 -10.51 2.74
C SER A 315 5.10 -11.25 3.91
N TYR A 316 3.76 -11.15 4.05
CA TYR A 316 3.00 -11.92 5.02
C TYR A 316 3.09 -13.43 4.74
N GLU A 317 2.89 -13.88 3.50
CA GLU A 317 2.98 -15.28 3.13
C GLU A 317 4.36 -15.87 3.43
N LEU A 318 5.43 -15.11 3.17
CA LEU A 318 6.78 -15.54 3.52
C LEU A 318 6.94 -15.73 5.03
N LEU A 319 6.54 -14.75 5.84
CA LEU A 319 6.76 -14.75 7.28
C LEU A 319 5.80 -15.67 8.06
N TYR A 320 4.59 -15.94 7.52
CA TYR A 320 3.55 -16.74 8.16
C TYR A 320 3.34 -18.12 7.52
N THR A 321 4.22 -18.56 6.60
CA THR A 321 4.24 -19.94 6.11
C THR A 321 4.43 -20.95 7.25
N LYS A 322 3.91 -22.18 7.07
CA LYS A 322 3.96 -23.27 8.05
C LYS A 322 5.37 -23.82 8.22
N TYR A 323 6.19 -23.17 9.00
CA TYR A 323 7.46 -23.67 9.51
C TYR A 323 7.48 -23.47 11.04
N ASN A 324 6.37 -23.77 11.71
CA ASN A 324 6.33 -23.62 13.15
C ASN A 324 6.90 -24.90 13.79
N ALA A 325 7.86 -24.72 14.66
CA ALA A 325 8.23 -25.76 15.61
C ALA A 325 6.98 -26.11 16.43
N GLY A 326 6.73 -27.39 16.65
CA GLY A 326 5.62 -27.88 17.46
C GLY A 326 5.76 -27.57 18.96
N ASP A 327 6.22 -26.38 19.29
CA ASP A 327 6.60 -25.88 20.62
C ASP A 327 5.39 -25.54 21.54
N ASP A 328 4.20 -26.03 21.23
CA ASP A 328 3.03 -25.76 22.06
C ASP A 328 3.09 -26.42 23.46
N LYS A 329 4.13 -27.20 23.74
CA LYS A 329 4.39 -27.84 25.06
C LYS A 329 5.83 -27.55 25.49
N LYS A 330 6.11 -26.31 25.87
CA LYS A 330 7.35 -25.99 26.59
C LYS A 330 7.20 -26.46 28.04
N SER A 331 7.88 -27.54 28.39
CA SER A 331 8.18 -27.83 29.80
C SER A 331 9.51 -27.15 30.12
N ASP A 332 9.59 -26.51 31.28
CA ASP A 332 10.86 -26.02 31.79
C ASP A 332 11.79 -27.22 31.99
N ILE A 333 12.81 -27.32 31.13
CA ILE A 333 13.81 -28.36 31.26
C ILE A 333 14.87 -27.83 32.24
N GLN A 334 14.91 -28.46 33.45
CA GLN A 334 16.05 -28.24 34.36
C GLN A 334 17.18 -29.16 33.94
N ILE A 335 18.24 -28.53 33.40
CA ILE A 335 19.45 -29.24 33.06
C ILE A 335 20.31 -29.40 34.32
N ASN A 336 20.25 -30.58 34.95
CA ASN A 336 21.03 -30.89 36.14
C ASN A 336 22.43 -31.41 35.86
N THR A 337 22.65 -32.00 34.69
CA THR A 337 23.97 -32.55 34.25
C THR A 337 24.14 -32.27 32.75
N GLY A 338 25.40 -32.13 32.29
CA GLY A 338 25.74 -31.99 30.88
C GLY A 338 25.71 -33.31 30.08
N LYS A 339 25.08 -34.38 30.61
CA LYS A 339 24.99 -35.66 29.93
C LYS A 339 24.03 -35.60 28.75
N LEU A 340 24.49 -36.09 27.58
CA LEU A 340 23.74 -36.17 26.34
C LEU A 340 23.55 -37.62 25.92
N GLU A 341 22.32 -38.02 25.65
CA GLU A 341 22.03 -39.41 25.26
C GLU A 341 21.08 -39.43 24.04
N PHE A 342 21.61 -40.05 22.97
CA PHE A 342 20.83 -40.37 21.78
C PHE A 342 20.36 -41.84 21.92
N LYS A 343 19.04 -42.07 21.97
CA LYS A 343 18.44 -43.39 22.05
C LYS A 343 17.64 -43.70 20.83
N ASP A 344 18.05 -44.66 20.04
CA ASP A 344 17.35 -45.15 18.84
C ASP A 344 16.94 -44.04 17.86
N VAL A 345 17.82 -43.05 17.67
CA VAL A 345 17.55 -41.90 16.83
C VAL A 345 17.64 -42.25 15.37
N SER A 346 16.51 -42.10 14.65
CA SER A 346 16.47 -42.27 13.21
C SER A 346 16.12 -40.90 12.55
N PHE A 347 17.01 -40.39 11.71
CA PHE A 347 16.86 -39.12 11.05
C PHE A 347 17.13 -39.19 9.56
N ARG A 348 16.28 -38.52 8.75
CA ARG A 348 16.43 -38.49 7.29
C ARG A 348 16.12 -37.10 6.71
N TYR A 349 16.85 -36.72 5.67
CA TYR A 349 16.44 -35.67 4.74
C TYR A 349 15.77 -36.33 3.52
N ASN A 350 14.50 -35.96 3.24
CA ASN A 350 13.71 -36.59 2.17
C ASN A 350 13.64 -38.13 2.30
N LYS A 351 14.16 -38.88 1.34
CA LYS A 351 14.12 -40.35 1.28
C LYS A 351 15.33 -41.05 1.90
N ASN A 352 16.43 -40.35 2.11
CA ASN A 352 17.69 -40.95 2.56
C ASN A 352 17.88 -40.77 4.06
N TYR A 353 18.05 -41.89 4.77
CA TYR A 353 18.43 -41.86 6.18
C TYR A 353 19.87 -41.39 6.34
N ILE A 354 20.07 -40.47 7.29
CA ILE A 354 21.37 -40.03 7.77
C ILE A 354 21.76 -40.83 9.01
N PHE A 355 20.82 -40.98 9.92
CA PHE A 355 20.91 -41.83 11.08
C PHE A 355 19.79 -42.87 11.03
N LYS A 356 20.09 -44.10 11.37
CA LYS A 356 19.13 -45.17 11.54
C LYS A 356 19.47 -45.92 12.80
N ASN A 357 18.57 -45.91 13.78
CA ASN A 357 18.73 -46.54 15.09
C ASN A 357 20.06 -46.11 15.76
N PHE A 358 20.37 -44.83 15.71
CA PHE A 358 21.63 -44.28 16.20
C PHE A 358 21.57 -44.13 17.72
N ASN A 359 22.56 -44.70 18.41
CA ASN A 359 22.73 -44.64 19.85
C ASN A 359 24.07 -44.02 20.17
N LEU A 360 24.11 -43.02 21.04
CA LEU A 360 25.33 -42.37 21.52
C LEU A 360 25.08 -41.80 22.91
N SER A 361 25.97 -42.06 23.86
CA SER A 361 25.98 -41.41 25.17
C SER A 361 27.26 -40.58 25.30
N ILE A 362 27.07 -39.32 25.74
CA ILE A 362 28.15 -38.38 26.03
C ILE A 362 28.00 -38.00 27.50
N GLU A 363 29.01 -38.33 28.30
CA GLU A 363 29.00 -38.03 29.72
C GLU A 363 29.34 -36.55 29.98
N ASP A 364 28.94 -36.05 31.14
CA ASP A 364 29.23 -34.66 31.56
C ASP A 364 30.74 -34.38 31.45
N LYS A 365 31.07 -33.18 30.87
CA LYS A 365 32.44 -32.72 30.64
C LYS A 365 33.28 -33.58 29.66
N GLN A 366 32.74 -34.59 29.02
CA GLN A 366 33.41 -35.40 28.04
C GLN A 366 33.65 -34.62 26.74
N LYS A 367 34.86 -34.74 26.16
CA LYS A 367 35.21 -34.20 24.84
C LYS A 367 35.17 -35.33 23.82
N ILE A 368 34.36 -35.21 22.78
CA ILE A 368 34.23 -36.19 21.72
C ILE A 368 34.72 -35.61 20.40
N GLY A 369 35.57 -36.38 19.71
CA GLY A 369 35.99 -36.12 18.34
C GLY A 369 35.18 -36.97 17.35
N ILE A 370 34.47 -36.33 16.41
CA ILE A 370 33.74 -37.03 15.35
C ILE A 370 34.59 -37.07 14.08
N ILE A 371 34.98 -38.31 13.67
CA ILE A 371 35.79 -38.57 12.48
C ILE A 371 34.92 -39.31 11.46
N GLY A 372 34.94 -38.90 10.18
CA GLY A 372 34.15 -39.56 9.12
C GLY A 372 34.55 -39.11 7.72
N VAL A 373 34.29 -39.95 6.73
CA VAL A 373 34.73 -39.82 5.33
C VAL A 373 33.98 -38.75 4.53
N SER A 374 32.88 -38.22 5.00
CA SER A 374 32.11 -37.19 4.26
C SER A 374 31.49 -36.13 5.16
N ARG A 375 31.34 -34.92 4.63
CA ARG A 375 30.68 -33.78 5.28
C ARG A 375 29.24 -34.05 5.76
N LYS A 376 28.61 -35.16 5.35
CA LYS A 376 27.22 -35.49 5.66
C LYS A 376 26.96 -35.79 7.14
N TRP A 377 27.89 -36.39 7.86
CA TRP A 377 27.68 -36.78 9.27
C TRP A 377 28.04 -35.69 10.29
N LYS A 378 29.14 -34.98 10.04
CA LYS A 378 29.70 -33.99 10.98
C LYS A 378 28.76 -32.82 11.25
N ASN A 379 28.15 -32.28 10.19
CA ASN A 379 27.28 -31.11 10.29
C ASN A 379 25.88 -31.44 10.83
N ASN A 380 25.48 -32.70 10.91
CA ASN A 380 24.15 -33.07 11.34
C ASN A 380 24.05 -33.39 12.84
N ILE A 381 25.13 -33.89 13.46
CA ILE A 381 25.17 -34.08 14.91
C ILE A 381 25.24 -32.73 15.63
N SER A 382 26.01 -31.78 15.11
CA SER A 382 26.09 -30.41 15.65
C SER A 382 24.84 -29.53 15.42
N LYS A 383 23.91 -30.01 14.59
CA LYS A 383 22.64 -29.32 14.28
C LYS A 383 21.43 -29.79 15.12
N PHE A 384 21.61 -30.79 15.94
CA PHE A 384 20.69 -31.03 17.04
C PHE A 384 20.98 -29.94 18.08
N ASP A 385 20.30 -28.80 17.92
CA ASP A 385 20.37 -27.68 18.87
C ASP A 385 19.81 -28.15 20.22
N PHE A 386 20.63 -28.03 21.22
CA PHE A 386 20.35 -28.36 22.60
C PHE A 386 19.82 -27.15 23.35
#